data_41d67af9e61d720e6f718e442c23c41a
#
_entry.id   41d67af9e61d720e6f718e442c23c41a
#
_cell.length_a   1.000
_cell.length_b   1.000
_cell.length_c   1.000
_cell.angle_alpha   90.00
_cell.angle_beta   90.00
_cell.angle_gamma   90.00
#
_symmetry.space_group_name_H-M   'P 1'
#
loop_
_entity.id
_entity.type
_entity.pdbx_description
1 polymer ?
#
loop_
_entity_poly.entity_id
_entity_poly.type
_entity_poly.pdbx_seq_one_letter_code
_entity_poly.pdbx_strand_id
1 'polypeptide(L)'
;LHGFEARMPMQLSGGQQQRVAVARSLVFDPQVVLMDEPLGALDKNLRENMQYEIKHIHESIGVTVVYVTHDQTEALTMSNRIAVFNDGKVQQLSSPDKLYEEPVNSFVAEFIGENNKFAGEVLDISGDKCKVKLNSGTEILANPIAVKAKGEKTTVSLRPERALINPTDKMDNNHKGKIEEIIYHGDHT
;
A
#
# COMPACT_ATOMS: atom_id res chain seq x y z
N LEU A 1 -9.26 -27.67 11.94
CA LEU A 1 -9.63 -28.69 10.92
C LEU A 1 -10.00 -30.06 11.55
N HIS A 2 -10.65 -30.02 12.73
CA HIS A 2 -11.09 -31.24 13.39
C HIS A 2 -12.05 -32.06 12.48
N GLY A 3 -11.82 -33.38 12.36
CA GLY A 3 -12.61 -34.28 11.51
C GLY A 3 -12.16 -34.36 10.05
N PHE A 4 -11.03 -33.73 9.70
CA PHE A 4 -10.47 -33.75 8.34
C PHE A 4 -9.14 -34.51 8.23
N GLU A 5 -8.70 -35.16 9.28
CA GLU A 5 -7.37 -35.76 9.42
C GLU A 5 -7.10 -36.86 8.38
N ALA A 6 -8.14 -37.59 7.96
CA ALA A 6 -8.05 -38.65 6.96
C ALA A 6 -8.24 -38.17 5.51
N ARG A 7 -8.51 -36.90 5.27
CA ARG A 7 -8.75 -36.38 3.92
C ARG A 7 -7.45 -36.12 3.17
N MET A 8 -7.47 -36.44 1.90
CA MET A 8 -6.41 -36.05 0.96
C MET A 8 -6.50 -34.55 0.65
N PRO A 9 -5.39 -33.87 0.30
CA PRO A 9 -5.41 -32.43 -0.05
C PRO A 9 -6.47 -32.05 -1.08
N MET A 10 -6.69 -32.88 -2.10
CA MET A 10 -7.70 -32.66 -3.14
C MET A 10 -9.15 -32.69 -2.63
N GLN A 11 -9.40 -33.17 -1.43
CA GLN A 11 -10.70 -33.24 -0.78
C GLN A 11 -10.94 -32.05 0.17
N LEU A 12 -9.99 -31.12 0.23
CA LEU A 12 -10.04 -29.91 1.04
C LEU A 12 -10.37 -28.69 0.16
N SER A 13 -11.13 -27.74 0.70
CA SER A 13 -11.29 -26.44 0.05
C SER A 13 -9.96 -25.67 0.01
N GLY A 14 -9.82 -24.66 -0.86
CA GLY A 14 -8.63 -23.84 -0.96
C GLY A 14 -8.18 -23.23 0.38
N GLY A 15 -9.11 -22.66 1.16
CA GLY A 15 -8.80 -22.15 2.50
C GLY A 15 -8.40 -23.23 3.50
N GLN A 16 -8.98 -24.44 3.41
CA GLN A 16 -8.57 -25.57 4.25
C GLN A 16 -7.14 -26.04 3.88
N GLN A 17 -6.82 -26.11 2.60
CA GLN A 17 -5.46 -26.41 2.13
C GLN A 17 -4.46 -25.36 2.64
N GLN A 18 -4.83 -24.09 2.59
CA GLN A 18 -3.98 -23.00 3.07
C GLN A 18 -3.73 -23.08 4.58
N ARG A 19 -4.76 -23.36 5.39
CA ARG A 19 -4.59 -23.58 6.84
C ARG A 19 -3.65 -24.76 7.14
N VAL A 20 -3.74 -25.85 6.37
CA VAL A 20 -2.81 -26.98 6.50
C VAL A 20 -1.40 -26.56 6.13
N ALA A 21 -1.21 -25.76 5.07
CA ALA A 21 0.10 -25.28 4.66
C ALA A 21 0.76 -24.39 5.74
N VAL A 22 -0.03 -23.46 6.32
CA VAL A 22 0.43 -22.61 7.43
C VAL A 22 0.77 -23.47 8.66
N ALA A 23 -0.11 -24.39 9.08
CA ALA A 23 0.16 -25.28 10.20
C ALA A 23 1.44 -26.12 9.99
N ARG A 24 1.63 -26.64 8.77
CA ARG A 24 2.83 -27.39 8.40
C ARG A 24 4.12 -26.56 8.53
N SER A 25 4.08 -25.28 8.17
CA SER A 25 5.23 -24.39 8.28
C SER A 25 5.62 -24.08 9.73
N LEU A 26 4.69 -24.24 10.67
CA LEU A 26 4.87 -23.89 12.08
C LEU A 26 5.17 -25.07 12.99
N VAL A 27 4.92 -26.32 12.54
CA VAL A 27 4.97 -27.52 13.38
C VAL A 27 6.38 -27.80 13.97
N PHE A 28 7.44 -27.30 13.34
CA PHE A 28 8.83 -27.47 13.78
C PHE A 28 9.36 -26.31 14.63
N ASP A 29 8.48 -25.45 15.11
CA ASP A 29 8.84 -24.27 15.92
C ASP A 29 9.94 -23.39 15.25
N PRO A 30 9.72 -22.90 14.04
CA PRO A 30 10.71 -22.15 13.28
C PRO A 30 10.90 -20.74 13.87
N GLN A 31 12.11 -20.19 13.75
CA GLN A 31 12.38 -18.79 14.07
C GLN A 31 11.88 -17.84 12.96
N VAL A 32 11.83 -18.32 11.72
CA VAL A 32 11.40 -17.54 10.54
C VAL A 32 10.54 -18.41 9.65
N VAL A 33 9.41 -17.88 9.20
CA VAL A 33 8.52 -18.49 8.19
C VAL A 33 8.55 -17.63 6.93
N LEU A 34 8.77 -18.28 5.79
CA LEU A 34 8.72 -17.65 4.46
C LEU A 34 7.40 -18.02 3.80
N MET A 35 6.63 -17.02 3.38
CA MET A 35 5.36 -17.18 2.68
C MET A 35 5.45 -16.46 1.35
N ASP A 36 5.32 -17.21 0.25
CA ASP A 36 5.36 -16.67 -1.10
C ASP A 36 3.94 -16.73 -1.71
N GLU A 37 3.32 -15.56 -1.88
CA GLU A 37 1.95 -15.37 -2.38
C GLU A 37 0.91 -16.34 -1.78
N PRO A 38 0.85 -16.52 -0.46
CA PRO A 38 0.08 -17.61 0.14
C PRO A 38 -1.43 -17.49 -0.09
N LEU A 39 -1.95 -16.31 -0.37
CA LEU A 39 -3.39 -16.06 -0.51
C LEU A 39 -3.83 -15.79 -1.96
N GLY A 40 -2.91 -15.85 -2.94
CA GLY A 40 -3.17 -15.47 -4.32
C GLY A 40 -4.25 -16.30 -5.03
N ALA A 41 -4.44 -17.56 -4.63
CA ALA A 41 -5.44 -18.46 -5.23
C ALA A 41 -6.83 -18.41 -4.58
N LEU A 42 -7.03 -17.56 -3.55
CA LEU A 42 -8.28 -17.48 -2.80
C LEU A 42 -9.21 -16.37 -3.34
N ASP A 43 -10.53 -16.59 -3.22
CA ASP A 43 -11.50 -15.53 -3.43
C ASP A 43 -11.37 -14.40 -2.39
N LYS A 44 -11.94 -13.24 -2.68
CA LYS A 44 -11.80 -12.02 -1.86
C LYS A 44 -12.18 -12.24 -0.40
N ASN A 45 -13.36 -12.80 -0.14
CA ASN A 45 -13.86 -12.96 1.24
C ASN A 45 -13.01 -13.95 2.04
N LEU A 46 -12.60 -15.05 1.40
CA LEU A 46 -11.76 -16.05 2.04
C LEU A 46 -10.34 -15.50 2.28
N ARG A 47 -9.82 -14.70 1.35
CA ARG A 47 -8.53 -14.02 1.48
C ARG A 47 -8.51 -13.08 2.69
N GLU A 48 -9.50 -12.20 2.82
CA GLU A 48 -9.62 -11.30 3.96
C GLU A 48 -9.67 -12.05 5.30
N ASN A 49 -10.46 -13.13 5.40
CA ASN A 49 -10.51 -13.96 6.60
C ASN A 49 -9.15 -14.61 6.91
N MET A 50 -8.46 -15.12 5.90
CA MET A 50 -7.15 -15.75 6.07
C MET A 50 -6.06 -14.76 6.48
N GLN A 51 -6.12 -13.51 6.02
CA GLN A 51 -5.22 -12.43 6.48
C GLN A 51 -5.32 -12.26 8.01
N TYR A 52 -6.54 -12.15 8.54
CA TYR A 52 -6.76 -12.03 9.98
C TYR A 52 -6.27 -13.27 10.74
N GLU A 53 -6.52 -14.46 10.23
CA GLU A 53 -6.04 -15.69 10.86
C GLU A 53 -4.51 -15.77 10.92
N ILE A 54 -3.82 -15.47 9.81
CA ILE A 54 -2.35 -15.47 9.75
C ILE A 54 -1.78 -14.41 10.70
N LYS A 55 -2.34 -13.21 10.71
CA LYS A 55 -1.91 -12.14 11.61
C LYS A 55 -2.07 -12.54 13.07
N HIS A 56 -3.21 -13.10 13.45
CA HIS A 56 -3.47 -13.58 14.82
C HIS A 56 -2.50 -14.71 15.23
N ILE A 57 -2.20 -15.65 14.32
CA ILE A 57 -1.20 -16.72 14.55
C ILE A 57 0.18 -16.09 14.78
N HIS A 58 0.60 -15.17 13.92
CA HIS A 58 1.86 -14.44 14.06
C HIS A 58 1.97 -13.75 15.42
N GLU A 59 0.95 -12.99 15.83
CA GLU A 59 0.91 -12.29 17.11
C GLU A 59 0.94 -13.23 18.31
N SER A 60 0.28 -14.40 18.22
CA SER A 60 0.19 -15.37 19.32
C SER A 60 1.46 -16.20 19.50
N ILE A 61 2.17 -16.52 18.42
CA ILE A 61 3.38 -17.37 18.44
C ILE A 61 4.65 -16.52 18.53
N GLY A 62 4.62 -15.28 18.00
CA GLY A 62 5.78 -14.38 17.96
C GLY A 62 6.86 -14.77 16.95
N VAL A 63 6.53 -15.63 15.96
CA VAL A 63 7.44 -16.05 14.90
C VAL A 63 7.69 -14.92 13.90
N THR A 64 8.91 -14.76 13.41
CA THR A 64 9.19 -13.82 12.33
C THR A 64 8.64 -14.37 11.01
N VAL A 65 7.81 -13.55 10.30
CA VAL A 65 7.26 -13.91 9.00
C VAL A 65 7.81 -12.99 7.92
N VAL A 66 8.36 -13.56 6.87
CA VAL A 66 8.66 -12.87 5.62
C VAL A 66 7.57 -13.24 4.62
N TYR A 67 6.74 -12.27 4.28
CA TYR A 67 5.55 -12.45 3.45
C TYR A 67 5.75 -11.75 2.10
N VAL A 68 5.71 -12.48 1.00
CA VAL A 68 5.79 -11.94 -0.36
C VAL A 68 4.38 -11.89 -0.94
N THR A 69 4.01 -10.72 -1.45
CA THR A 69 2.72 -10.51 -2.11
C THR A 69 2.84 -9.41 -3.16
N HIS A 70 1.98 -9.46 -4.17
CA HIS A 70 1.72 -8.36 -5.10
C HIS A 70 0.45 -7.56 -4.73
N ASP A 71 -0.30 -8.01 -3.72
CA ASP A 71 -1.48 -7.30 -3.21
C ASP A 71 -1.07 -6.25 -2.18
N GLN A 72 -1.30 -4.99 -2.52
CA GLN A 72 -0.95 -3.85 -1.66
C GLN A 72 -1.77 -3.84 -0.36
N THR A 73 -3.03 -4.27 -0.43
CA THR A 73 -3.90 -4.33 0.74
C THR A 73 -3.37 -5.33 1.75
N GLU A 74 -2.94 -6.51 1.29
CA GLU A 74 -2.29 -7.51 2.16
C GLU A 74 -1.05 -6.91 2.83
N ALA A 75 -0.16 -6.29 2.04
CA ALA A 75 1.06 -5.69 2.57
C ALA A 75 0.77 -4.63 3.63
N LEU A 76 -0.16 -3.70 3.35
CA LEU A 76 -0.49 -2.58 4.25
C LEU A 76 -1.19 -3.03 5.54
N THR A 77 -2.05 -4.07 5.47
CA THR A 77 -2.87 -4.49 6.63
C THR A 77 -2.16 -5.48 7.55
N MET A 78 -1.28 -6.32 7.01
CA MET A 78 -0.68 -7.42 7.76
C MET A 78 0.71 -7.12 8.29
N SER A 79 1.49 -6.24 7.64
CA SER A 79 2.92 -6.12 7.88
C SER A 79 3.28 -5.06 8.92
N ASN A 80 4.32 -5.32 9.70
CA ASN A 80 4.97 -4.31 10.55
C ASN A 80 5.92 -3.42 9.73
N ARG A 81 6.55 -3.99 8.69
CA ARG A 81 7.45 -3.31 7.75
C ARG A 81 7.24 -3.85 6.36
N ILE A 82 7.30 -2.98 5.36
CA ILE A 82 7.12 -3.31 3.95
C ILE A 82 8.38 -2.93 3.18
N ALA A 83 8.89 -3.86 2.39
CA ALA A 83 9.94 -3.61 1.41
C ALA A 83 9.33 -3.57 0.01
N VAL A 84 9.39 -2.42 -0.64
CA VAL A 84 8.98 -2.27 -2.05
C VAL A 84 10.16 -2.58 -2.95
N PHE A 85 10.00 -3.56 -3.83
CA PHE A 85 11.03 -3.98 -4.79
C PHE A 85 10.72 -3.45 -6.19
N ASN A 86 11.76 -3.01 -6.88
CA ASN A 86 11.73 -2.72 -8.30
C ASN A 86 13.11 -2.98 -8.91
N ASP A 87 13.15 -3.64 -10.06
CA ASP A 87 14.39 -3.97 -10.80
C ASP A 87 15.47 -4.62 -9.91
N GLY A 88 15.05 -5.58 -9.07
CA GLY A 88 15.95 -6.33 -8.17
C GLY A 88 16.51 -5.52 -7.00
N LYS A 89 15.99 -4.31 -6.75
CA LYS A 89 16.43 -3.42 -5.66
C LYS A 89 15.28 -3.06 -4.75
N VAL A 90 15.60 -2.94 -3.45
CA VAL A 90 14.67 -2.35 -2.48
C VAL A 90 14.61 -0.85 -2.71
N GLN A 91 13.45 -0.35 -3.09
CA GLN A 91 13.21 1.09 -3.28
C GLN A 91 12.97 1.79 -1.95
N GLN A 92 12.18 1.18 -1.08
CA GLN A 92 11.90 1.67 0.26
C GLN A 92 11.62 0.49 1.20
N LEU A 93 12.06 0.62 2.46
CA LEU A 93 11.73 -0.29 3.55
C LEU A 93 11.29 0.54 4.74
N SER A 94 10.02 0.52 5.07
CA SER A 94 9.44 1.31 6.15
C SER A 94 8.17 0.66 6.73
N SER A 95 7.59 1.25 7.79
CA SER A 95 6.25 0.91 8.26
C SER A 95 5.19 1.28 7.21
N PRO A 96 4.00 0.64 7.24
CA PRO A 96 2.92 0.91 6.29
C PRO A 96 2.52 2.38 6.18
N ASP A 97 2.37 3.06 7.32
CA ASP A 97 2.04 4.47 7.43
C ASP A 97 3.08 5.37 6.73
N LYS A 98 4.37 5.15 7.02
CA LYS A 98 5.45 5.90 6.37
C LYS A 98 5.55 5.60 4.87
N LEU A 99 5.32 4.36 4.48
CA LEU A 99 5.34 3.99 3.07
C LEU A 99 4.25 4.73 2.28
N TYR A 100 3.08 4.91 2.89
CA TYR A 100 1.94 5.59 2.29
C TYR A 100 2.08 7.11 2.28
N GLU A 101 2.48 7.70 3.41
CA GLU A 101 2.53 9.15 3.60
C GLU A 101 3.83 9.79 3.10
N GLU A 102 4.96 9.05 3.17
CA GLU A 102 6.30 9.55 2.86
C GLU A 102 7.02 8.65 1.83
N PRO A 103 6.45 8.43 0.63
CA PRO A 103 7.11 7.63 -0.39
C PRO A 103 8.39 8.30 -0.88
N VAL A 104 9.52 7.59 -0.87
CA VAL A 104 10.84 8.16 -1.20
C VAL A 104 11.01 8.58 -2.66
N ASN A 105 10.17 8.07 -3.55
CA ASN A 105 10.19 8.42 -4.97
C ASN A 105 8.81 8.22 -5.62
N SER A 106 8.68 8.66 -6.87
CA SER A 106 7.43 8.57 -7.63
C SER A 106 6.96 7.13 -7.88
N PHE A 107 7.91 6.20 -8.03
CA PHE A 107 7.58 4.78 -8.20
C PHE A 107 6.87 4.21 -6.96
N VAL A 108 7.41 4.44 -5.77
CA VAL A 108 6.78 3.99 -4.52
C VAL A 108 5.44 4.66 -4.30
N ALA A 109 5.33 5.98 -4.57
CA ALA A 109 4.09 6.73 -4.47
C ALA A 109 2.98 6.16 -5.38
N GLU A 110 3.36 5.73 -6.57
CA GLU A 110 2.46 5.14 -7.57
C GLU A 110 2.11 3.69 -7.26
N PHE A 111 3.10 2.93 -6.77
CA PHE A 111 2.92 1.52 -6.44
C PHE A 111 1.99 1.31 -5.22
N ILE A 112 1.98 2.23 -4.26
CA ILE A 112 1.18 2.12 -3.04
C ILE A 112 -0.08 2.98 -3.13
N GLY A 113 -1.24 2.34 -3.37
CA GLY A 113 -2.55 2.98 -3.45
C GLY A 113 -2.76 3.86 -4.67
N GLU A 114 -3.97 4.38 -4.81
CA GLU A 114 -4.31 5.30 -5.90
C GLU A 114 -3.60 6.64 -5.74
N ASN A 115 -3.23 7.23 -6.87
CA ASN A 115 -2.43 8.45 -6.86
C ASN A 115 -2.63 9.31 -8.10
N ASN A 116 -2.94 10.60 -7.90
CA ASN A 116 -2.94 11.59 -8.95
C ASN A 116 -1.55 12.20 -9.09
N LYS A 117 -1.02 12.27 -10.32
CA LYS A 117 0.32 12.76 -10.63
C LYS A 117 0.26 14.05 -11.44
N PHE A 118 0.98 15.05 -10.99
CA PHE A 118 1.10 16.33 -11.69
C PHE A 118 2.58 16.67 -11.88
N ALA A 119 3.03 16.66 -13.13
CA ALA A 119 4.39 17.07 -13.47
C ALA A 119 4.54 18.58 -13.38
N GLY A 120 5.69 19.02 -12.87
CA GLY A 120 5.96 20.44 -12.68
C GLY A 120 7.43 20.74 -12.41
N GLU A 121 7.71 21.99 -12.05
CA GLU A 121 9.02 22.51 -11.71
C GLU A 121 8.97 23.23 -10.37
N VAL A 122 9.96 23.00 -9.52
CA VAL A 122 10.09 23.64 -8.22
C VAL A 122 10.44 25.12 -8.40
N LEU A 123 9.55 26.00 -7.93
CA LEU A 123 9.79 27.46 -7.95
C LEU A 123 10.55 27.94 -6.71
N ASP A 124 10.26 27.35 -5.56
CA ASP A 124 10.86 27.73 -4.28
C ASP A 124 10.71 26.62 -3.25
N ILE A 125 11.62 26.57 -2.27
CA ILE A 125 11.57 25.64 -1.15
C ILE A 125 11.73 26.46 0.14
N SER A 126 10.71 26.41 1.01
CA SER A 126 10.67 27.18 2.26
C SER A 126 10.22 26.26 3.41
N GLY A 127 11.20 25.85 4.23
CA GLY A 127 10.94 24.95 5.36
C GLY A 127 10.37 23.60 4.92
N ASP A 128 9.20 23.25 5.41
CA ASP A 128 8.46 22.02 5.14
C ASP A 128 7.57 22.07 3.91
N LYS A 129 7.59 23.17 3.16
CA LYS A 129 6.79 23.37 1.94
C LYS A 129 7.64 23.74 0.75
N CYS A 130 7.26 23.25 -0.41
CA CYS A 130 7.77 23.72 -1.68
C CYS A 130 6.65 24.25 -2.58
N LYS A 131 6.96 25.28 -3.32
CA LYS A 131 6.09 25.85 -4.35
C LYS A 131 6.45 25.23 -5.70
N VAL A 132 5.47 24.61 -6.34
CA VAL A 132 5.66 23.92 -7.62
C VAL A 132 4.75 24.57 -8.66
N LYS A 133 5.30 24.87 -9.84
CA LYS A 133 4.53 25.25 -11.02
C LYS A 133 4.27 24.02 -11.85
N LEU A 134 3.04 23.62 -11.96
CA LEU A 134 2.62 22.50 -12.78
C LEU A 134 2.74 22.81 -14.27
N ASN A 135 2.85 21.79 -15.11
CA ASN A 135 2.88 21.95 -16.56
C ASN A 135 1.62 22.64 -17.12
N SER A 136 0.49 22.60 -16.40
CA SER A 136 -0.72 23.38 -16.68
C SER A 136 -0.58 24.89 -16.46
N GLY A 137 0.52 25.32 -15.84
CA GLY A 137 0.74 26.71 -15.44
C GLY A 137 0.25 27.03 -14.02
N THR A 138 -0.48 26.13 -13.36
CA THR A 138 -0.96 26.29 -12.01
C THR A 138 0.16 26.20 -10.99
N GLU A 139 0.15 27.05 -9.97
CA GLU A 139 1.08 26.99 -8.86
C GLU A 139 0.42 26.34 -7.65
N ILE A 140 1.12 25.40 -7.01
CA ILE A 140 0.66 24.68 -5.84
C ILE A 140 1.73 24.61 -4.76
N LEU A 141 1.30 24.41 -3.52
CA LEU A 141 2.18 24.09 -2.39
C LEU A 141 2.18 22.58 -2.16
N ALA A 142 3.36 22.00 -1.97
CA ALA A 142 3.56 20.58 -1.71
C ALA A 142 4.63 20.36 -0.65
N ASN A 143 4.71 19.16 -0.09
CA ASN A 143 5.76 18.75 0.82
C ASN A 143 7.00 18.33 0.01
N PRO A 144 8.21 18.85 0.29
CA PRO A 144 9.42 18.55 -0.46
C PRO A 144 10.05 17.24 0.01
N ILE A 145 9.59 16.08 -0.49
CA ILE A 145 10.12 14.76 -0.07
C ILE A 145 11.44 14.45 -0.81
N ALA A 146 11.44 14.52 -2.14
CA ALA A 146 12.59 14.12 -2.96
C ALA A 146 13.29 15.28 -3.67
N VAL A 147 12.77 16.49 -3.58
CA VAL A 147 13.31 17.69 -4.26
C VAL A 147 14.31 18.42 -3.37
N LYS A 148 15.37 18.97 -3.98
CA LYS A 148 16.48 19.61 -3.26
C LYS A 148 16.76 21.04 -3.71
N ALA A 149 16.33 21.44 -4.90
CA ALA A 149 16.67 22.73 -5.45
C ALA A 149 15.56 23.38 -6.28
N LYS A 150 15.57 24.69 -6.34
CA LYS A 150 14.76 25.48 -7.26
C LYS A 150 15.12 25.14 -8.71
N GLY A 151 14.13 25.08 -9.59
CA GLY A 151 14.28 24.72 -11.00
C GLY A 151 14.30 23.21 -11.26
N GLU A 152 14.23 22.39 -10.22
CA GLU A 152 14.19 20.94 -10.36
C GLU A 152 12.85 20.49 -10.93
N LYS A 153 12.88 19.60 -11.93
CA LYS A 153 11.67 18.94 -12.43
C LYS A 153 11.21 17.91 -11.43
N THR A 154 9.92 17.95 -11.11
CA THR A 154 9.34 17.06 -10.11
C THR A 154 7.97 16.57 -10.51
N THR A 155 7.50 15.53 -9.83
CA THR A 155 6.11 15.05 -9.91
C THR A 155 5.47 15.25 -8.54
N VAL A 156 4.40 16.02 -8.50
CA VAL A 156 3.57 16.15 -7.31
C VAL A 156 2.58 15.00 -7.29
N SER A 157 2.48 14.36 -6.14
CA SER A 157 1.59 13.25 -5.85
C SER A 157 0.46 13.73 -4.96
N LEU A 158 -0.78 13.43 -5.33
CA LEU A 158 -1.96 13.73 -4.53
C LEU A 158 -2.84 12.47 -4.40
N ARG A 159 -3.03 12.01 -3.18
CA ARG A 159 -3.97 10.94 -2.88
C ARG A 159 -5.41 11.40 -3.13
N PRO A 160 -6.29 10.62 -3.79
CA PRO A 160 -7.66 11.01 -4.08
C PRO A 160 -8.43 11.47 -2.84
N GLU A 161 -8.29 10.78 -1.72
CA GLU A 161 -8.97 11.08 -0.46
C GLU A 161 -8.50 12.40 0.21
N ARG A 162 -7.40 12.97 -0.26
CA ARG A 162 -6.91 14.30 0.19
C ARG A 162 -7.50 15.45 -0.62
N ALA A 163 -8.25 15.15 -1.70
CA ALA A 163 -8.95 16.14 -2.49
C ALA A 163 -10.36 16.37 -1.94
N LEU A 164 -10.65 17.58 -1.50
CA LEU A 164 -11.95 17.96 -0.95
C LEU A 164 -12.73 18.79 -1.96
N ILE A 165 -14.01 18.45 -2.17
CA ILE A 165 -14.93 19.22 -3.02
C ILE A 165 -15.65 20.25 -2.14
N ASN A 166 -15.57 21.52 -2.51
CA ASN A 166 -16.18 22.65 -1.78
C ASN A 166 -15.87 22.63 -0.27
N PRO A 167 -14.60 22.59 0.15
CA PRO A 167 -14.25 22.56 1.57
C PRO A 167 -14.76 23.83 2.27
N THR A 168 -15.19 23.69 3.52
CA THR A 168 -15.57 24.83 4.38
C THR A 168 -14.35 25.56 4.95
N ASP A 169 -13.25 24.82 5.11
CA ASP A 169 -12.02 25.34 5.69
C ASP A 169 -11.07 25.90 4.62
N LYS A 170 -10.20 26.80 5.04
CA LYS A 170 -9.17 27.36 4.16
C LYS A 170 -8.09 26.29 3.93
N MET A 171 -7.91 25.90 2.66
CA MET A 171 -6.90 24.95 2.22
C MET A 171 -5.67 25.67 1.65
N ASP A 172 -4.48 25.05 1.77
CA ASP A 172 -3.23 25.55 1.17
C ASP A 172 -3.34 25.68 -0.35
N ASN A 173 -4.02 24.71 -0.97
CA ASN A 173 -4.31 24.69 -2.39
C ASN A 173 -5.83 24.73 -2.61
N ASN A 174 -6.30 25.72 -3.37
CA ASN A 174 -7.70 25.85 -3.71
C ASN A 174 -7.84 26.22 -5.18
N HIS A 175 -8.41 25.32 -5.97
CA HIS A 175 -8.53 25.46 -7.42
C HIS A 175 -9.96 25.15 -7.87
N LYS A 176 -10.43 25.87 -8.88
CA LYS A 176 -11.73 25.58 -9.50
C LYS A 176 -11.57 24.39 -10.46
N GLY A 177 -12.49 23.47 -10.38
CA GLY A 177 -12.59 22.30 -11.27
C GLY A 177 -14.01 22.13 -11.80
N LYS A 178 -14.14 21.27 -12.79
CA LYS A 178 -15.42 20.81 -13.34
C LYS A 178 -15.44 19.29 -13.19
N ILE A 179 -16.53 18.75 -12.64
CA ILE A 179 -16.77 17.32 -12.63
C ILE A 179 -17.13 16.91 -14.06
N GLU A 180 -16.34 16.01 -14.65
CA GLU A 180 -16.59 15.50 -15.99
C GLU A 180 -17.31 14.16 -15.96
N GLU A 181 -17.00 13.32 -14.97
CA GLU A 181 -17.58 12.00 -14.82
C GLU A 181 -17.73 11.64 -13.34
N ILE A 182 -18.76 10.87 -13.02
CA ILE A 182 -18.99 10.27 -11.69
C ILE A 182 -19.13 8.78 -11.88
N ILE A 183 -18.21 8.01 -11.25
CA ILE A 183 -18.22 6.55 -11.33
C ILE A 183 -18.55 6.00 -9.94
N TYR A 184 -19.59 5.19 -9.86
CA TYR A 184 -20.02 4.57 -8.62
C TYR A 184 -19.31 3.21 -8.40
N HIS A 185 -18.57 3.08 -7.32
CA HIS A 185 -17.81 1.86 -6.97
C HIS A 185 -18.47 1.01 -5.86
N GLY A 186 -19.70 1.30 -5.49
CA GLY A 186 -20.45 0.55 -4.49
C GLY A 186 -20.45 1.24 -3.12
N ASP A 187 -19.31 1.42 -2.51
CA ASP A 187 -19.12 2.04 -1.20
C ASP A 187 -18.68 3.51 -1.27
N HIS A 188 -18.18 3.95 -2.44
CA HIS A 188 -17.76 5.33 -2.70
C HIS A 188 -17.94 5.73 -4.18
N THR A 189 -17.90 7.01 -4.46
CA THR A 189 -17.97 7.63 -5.79
C THR A 189 -16.82 8.60 -6.02
#